data_5af95216dcdb59171e88cfc1abb3723d
#
_entry.id   5af95216dcdb59171e88cfc1abb3723d
#
_cell.length_a   1.000
_cell.length_b   1.000
_cell.length_c   1.000
_cell.angle_alpha   90.00
_cell.angle_beta   90.00
_cell.angle_gamma   90.00
#
_symmetry.space_group_name_H-M   'P 1'
#
loop_
_entity.id
_entity.type
_entity.pdbx_description
1 polymer ?
#
loop_
_entity_poly.entity_id
_entity_poly.type
_entity_poly.pdbx_seq_one_letter_code
_entity_poly.pdbx_strand_id
1 'polypeptide(L)'
;MKVIQELIAYFERRGRLTRAQVRKLLDQGLLAGDAPPNMRALCDPVGATYYFRVTGDSNGLLWGTDVYTGDSSIAAAAVHAGLVTVGESAVVKVTVERPLSRYQGSVRNGVTSRDFGHYETAYRLAST
;
A
#
# COMPACT_ATOMS: atom_id res chain seq x y z
N MET A 1 10.00 -10.93 4.18
CA MET A 1 8.85 -10.92 5.08
C MET A 1 8.15 -12.26 5.07
N LYS A 2 8.28 -12.95 6.18
CA LYS A 2 7.80 -14.33 6.34
C LYS A 2 6.30 -14.46 6.09
N VAL A 3 5.51 -13.50 6.58
CA VAL A 3 4.04 -13.55 6.46
C VAL A 3 3.59 -13.50 5.00
N ILE A 4 4.24 -12.66 4.19
CA ILE A 4 3.91 -12.56 2.75
C ILE A 4 4.28 -13.85 2.03
N GLN A 5 5.41 -14.47 2.37
CA GLN A 5 5.79 -15.76 1.80
C GLN A 5 4.80 -16.86 2.16
N GLU A 6 4.31 -16.87 3.40
CA GLU A 6 3.29 -17.82 3.83
C GLU A 6 1.98 -17.62 3.07
N LEU A 7 1.59 -16.38 2.82
CA LEU A 7 0.41 -16.05 2.01
C LEU A 7 0.56 -16.57 0.57
N ILE A 8 1.70 -16.34 -0.05
CA ILE A 8 1.98 -16.83 -1.39
C ILE A 8 1.91 -18.37 -1.42
N ALA A 9 2.54 -19.03 -0.46
CA ALA A 9 2.49 -20.48 -0.36
C ALA A 9 1.06 -21.00 -0.16
N TYR A 10 0.24 -20.28 0.62
CA TYR A 10 -1.15 -20.64 0.80
C TYR A 10 -1.93 -20.56 -0.51
N PHE A 11 -1.75 -19.47 -1.28
CA PHE A 11 -2.40 -19.32 -2.59
C PHE A 11 -1.99 -20.43 -3.56
N GLU A 12 -0.73 -20.79 -3.56
CA GLU A 12 -0.23 -21.85 -4.44
C GLU A 12 -0.83 -23.21 -4.11
N ARG A 13 -1.07 -23.50 -2.83
CA ARG A 13 -1.59 -24.81 -2.39
C ARG A 13 -3.10 -24.89 -2.39
N ARG A 14 -3.78 -23.81 -2.06
CA ARG A 14 -5.22 -23.79 -1.78
C ARG A 14 -6.02 -22.97 -2.77
N GLY A 15 -5.33 -22.31 -3.69
CA GLY A 15 -5.95 -21.36 -4.58
C GLY A 15 -6.28 -20.06 -3.87
N ARG A 16 -7.26 -19.35 -4.39
CA ARG A 16 -7.55 -18.00 -3.96
C ARG A 16 -8.22 -17.95 -2.59
N LEU A 17 -7.71 -17.10 -1.72
CA LEU A 17 -8.34 -16.85 -0.43
C LEU A 17 -9.68 -16.13 -0.62
N THR A 18 -10.68 -16.54 0.16
CA THR A 18 -11.92 -15.79 0.25
C THR A 18 -11.71 -14.54 1.10
N ARG A 19 -12.64 -13.58 0.96
CA ARG A 19 -12.60 -12.35 1.76
C ARG A 19 -12.65 -12.66 3.26
N ALA A 20 -13.46 -13.62 3.67
CA ALA A 20 -13.57 -14.05 5.06
C ALA A 20 -12.26 -14.66 5.58
N GLN A 21 -11.58 -15.45 4.76
CA GLN A 21 -10.29 -16.02 5.13
C GLN A 21 -9.22 -14.96 5.29
N VAL A 22 -9.17 -13.99 4.38
CA VAL A 22 -8.24 -12.85 4.49
C VAL A 22 -8.49 -12.10 5.78
N ARG A 23 -9.76 -11.80 6.09
CA ARG A 23 -10.14 -11.08 7.32
C ARG A 23 -9.69 -11.82 8.56
N LYS A 24 -9.95 -13.13 8.60
CA LYS A 24 -9.54 -13.97 9.72
C LYS A 24 -8.03 -13.94 9.94
N LEU A 25 -7.25 -14.05 8.86
CA LEU A 25 -5.80 -14.05 8.96
C LEU A 25 -5.25 -12.67 9.38
N LEU A 26 -5.87 -11.59 8.91
CA LEU A 26 -5.52 -10.23 9.35
C LEU A 26 -5.80 -10.03 10.84
N ASP A 27 -6.96 -10.48 11.31
CA ASP A 27 -7.33 -10.39 12.72
C ASP A 27 -6.38 -11.17 13.62
N GLN A 28 -5.80 -12.24 13.10
CA GLN A 28 -4.79 -13.04 13.79
C GLN A 28 -3.37 -12.49 13.63
N GLY A 29 -3.19 -11.41 12.87
CA GLY A 29 -1.88 -10.83 12.61
C GLY A 29 -0.98 -11.67 11.72
N LEU A 30 -1.53 -12.61 10.95
CA LEU A 30 -0.75 -13.57 10.16
C LEU A 30 -0.42 -13.10 8.74
N LEU A 31 -1.13 -12.12 8.21
CA LEU A 31 -0.96 -11.67 6.83
C LEU A 31 -0.22 -10.35 6.68
N ALA A 32 -0.08 -9.59 7.74
CA ALA A 32 0.49 -8.26 7.65
C ALA A 32 1.93 -8.25 8.13
N GLY A 33 2.86 -8.04 7.21
CA GLY A 33 4.23 -7.69 7.54
C GLY A 33 4.36 -6.16 7.65
N ASP A 34 5.50 -5.70 8.14
CA ASP A 34 5.78 -4.27 8.16
C ASP A 34 5.94 -3.74 6.73
N ALA A 35 5.37 -2.56 6.48
CA ALA A 35 5.47 -1.94 5.18
C ALA A 35 6.91 -1.57 4.84
N PRO A 36 7.36 -1.80 3.58
CA PRO A 36 8.59 -1.20 3.12
C PRO A 36 8.41 0.32 2.98
N PRO A 37 9.50 1.09 2.80
CA PRO A 37 9.37 2.55 2.62
C PRO A 37 8.51 2.94 1.43
N ASN A 38 8.58 2.19 0.34
CA ASN A 38 7.81 2.41 -0.88
C ASN A 38 7.60 1.08 -1.61
N MET A 39 7.01 1.15 -2.81
CA MET A 39 6.68 -0.05 -3.60
C MET A 39 7.65 -0.32 -4.74
N ARG A 40 8.82 0.33 -4.77
CA ARG A 40 9.74 0.17 -5.91
C ARG A 40 10.09 -1.28 -6.23
N ALA A 41 10.28 -2.10 -5.20
CA ALA A 41 10.64 -3.51 -5.38
C ALA A 41 9.43 -4.43 -5.59
N LEU A 42 8.20 -3.94 -5.40
CA LEU A 42 7.00 -4.76 -5.36
C LEU A 42 5.90 -4.30 -6.33
N CYS A 43 6.21 -3.41 -7.27
CA CYS A 43 5.23 -2.83 -8.19
C CYS A 43 5.02 -3.67 -9.46
N ASP A 44 5.04 -4.97 -9.36
CA ASP A 44 4.84 -5.88 -10.47
C ASP A 44 4.28 -7.21 -9.95
N PRO A 45 3.28 -7.78 -10.60
CA PRO A 45 2.50 -7.23 -11.73
C PRO A 45 1.37 -6.31 -11.30
N VAL A 46 0.80 -5.57 -12.24
CA VAL A 46 -0.44 -4.80 -12.02
C VAL A 46 -1.52 -5.73 -11.49
N GLY A 47 -2.23 -5.27 -10.46
CA GLY A 47 -3.24 -6.07 -9.77
C GLY A 47 -2.71 -6.84 -8.56
N ALA A 48 -1.40 -6.96 -8.39
CA ALA A 48 -0.83 -7.59 -7.20
C ALA A 48 -1.28 -6.84 -5.94
N THR A 49 -1.57 -7.58 -4.90
CA THR A 49 -2.10 -7.05 -3.65
C THR A 49 -1.24 -7.49 -2.47
N TYR A 50 -0.96 -6.53 -1.60
CA TYR A 50 -0.18 -6.76 -0.38
C TYR A 50 -0.93 -6.20 0.82
N TYR A 51 -0.70 -6.79 1.98
CA TYR A 51 -1.23 -6.29 3.26
C TYR A 51 -0.06 -5.94 4.14
N PHE A 52 0.04 -4.66 4.52
CA PHE A 52 1.15 -4.16 5.32
C PHE A 52 0.66 -3.47 6.58
N ARG A 53 1.40 -3.65 7.67
CA ARG A 53 1.27 -2.79 8.85
C ARG A 53 2.07 -1.53 8.59
N VAL A 54 1.39 -0.40 8.64
CA VAL A 54 1.96 0.92 8.35
C VAL A 54 1.84 1.80 9.58
N THR A 55 2.94 2.44 9.95
CA THR A 55 2.93 3.53 10.92
C THR A 55 2.93 4.84 10.14
N GLY A 56 1.92 5.68 10.36
CA GLY A 56 1.74 6.91 9.60
C GLY A 56 2.87 7.90 9.82
N ASP A 57 3.28 8.56 8.74
CA ASP A 57 4.31 9.61 8.77
C ASP A 57 3.88 10.75 7.85
N SER A 58 4.12 11.99 8.27
CA SER A 58 3.79 13.18 7.47
C SER A 58 4.93 13.65 6.58
N ASN A 59 6.13 13.09 6.72
CA ASN A 59 7.36 13.64 6.12
C ASN A 59 7.89 12.87 4.91
N GLY A 60 7.26 11.81 4.49
CA GLY A 60 7.71 11.03 3.34
C GLY A 60 7.50 11.74 2.02
N LEU A 61 8.31 11.40 1.03
CA LEU A 61 8.12 11.88 -0.34
C LEU A 61 6.90 11.22 -0.95
N LEU A 62 6.02 12.02 -1.55
CA LEU A 62 4.72 11.57 -2.03
C LEU A 62 4.34 12.31 -3.31
N TRP A 63 3.92 11.54 -4.33
CA TRP A 63 3.42 12.06 -5.60
C TRP A 63 2.11 11.40 -5.94
N GLY A 64 1.12 12.20 -6.32
CA GLY A 64 -0.20 11.72 -6.72
C GLY A 64 -1.25 11.83 -5.64
N THR A 65 -2.46 11.48 -5.99
CA THR A 65 -3.63 11.47 -5.11
C THR A 65 -4.47 10.24 -5.45
N ASP A 66 -4.79 9.44 -4.45
CA ASP A 66 -5.50 8.15 -4.57
C ASP A 66 -4.66 7.08 -5.28
N VAL A 67 -4.05 7.40 -6.40
CA VAL A 67 -3.04 6.57 -7.05
C VAL A 67 -1.70 7.31 -6.92
N TYR A 68 -0.72 6.63 -6.37
CA TYR A 68 0.59 7.21 -6.05
C TYR A 68 1.67 6.55 -6.89
N THR A 69 2.76 7.28 -7.16
CA THR A 69 3.91 6.69 -7.85
C THR A 69 4.51 5.56 -7.01
N GLY A 70 5.11 4.58 -7.68
CA GLY A 70 5.70 3.42 -6.99
C GLY A 70 6.80 3.77 -5.99
N ASP A 71 7.47 4.91 -6.17
CA ASP A 71 8.50 5.39 -5.25
C ASP A 71 7.96 6.31 -4.15
N SER A 72 6.65 6.54 -4.12
CA SER A 72 6.01 7.30 -3.04
C SER A 72 6.09 6.56 -1.71
N SER A 73 6.30 7.31 -0.63
CA SER A 73 6.30 6.77 0.73
C SER A 73 4.95 6.15 1.07
N ILE A 74 4.94 4.87 1.45
CA ILE A 74 3.71 4.19 1.87
C ILE A 74 3.17 4.81 3.16
N ALA A 75 4.05 5.14 4.11
CA ALA A 75 3.65 5.75 5.37
C ALA A 75 2.96 7.11 5.16
N ALA A 76 3.52 7.94 4.27
CA ALA A 76 2.91 9.24 3.95
C ALA A 76 1.62 9.07 3.12
N ALA A 77 1.61 8.13 2.18
CA ALA A 77 0.42 7.84 1.38
C ALA A 77 -0.75 7.36 2.25
N ALA A 78 -0.47 6.54 3.26
CA ALA A 78 -1.50 6.05 4.17
C ALA A 78 -2.15 7.17 4.98
N VAL A 79 -1.37 8.16 5.44
CA VAL A 79 -1.92 9.33 6.11
C VAL A 79 -2.69 10.21 5.13
N HIS A 80 -2.11 10.48 3.99
CA HIS A 80 -2.75 11.30 2.93
C HIS A 80 -4.09 10.71 2.51
N ALA A 81 -4.17 9.39 2.35
CA ALA A 81 -5.40 8.68 1.99
C ALA A 81 -6.40 8.56 3.14
N GLY A 82 -6.05 8.98 4.35
CA GLY A 82 -6.95 8.94 5.50
C GLY A 82 -7.09 7.58 6.17
N LEU A 83 -6.12 6.67 5.97
CA LEU A 83 -6.19 5.30 6.49
C LEU A 83 -5.54 5.13 7.84
N VAL A 84 -4.64 6.04 8.20
CA VAL A 84 -3.91 6.01 9.46
C VAL A 84 -3.54 7.45 9.84
N THR A 85 -3.43 7.73 11.13
CA THR A 85 -2.93 9.03 11.61
C THR A 85 -1.43 8.93 11.85
N VAL A 86 -0.77 10.10 11.89
CA VAL A 86 0.67 10.17 12.16
C VAL A 86 0.99 9.54 13.52
N GLY A 87 1.96 8.65 13.54
CA GLY A 87 2.41 7.94 14.73
C GLY A 87 1.57 6.73 15.12
N GLU A 88 0.40 6.55 14.53
CA GLU A 88 -0.41 5.36 14.74
C GLU A 88 -0.14 4.32 13.67
N SER A 89 -0.47 3.06 13.99
CA SER A 89 -0.27 1.94 13.06
C SER A 89 -1.60 1.32 12.67
N ALA A 90 -1.70 0.92 11.42
CA ALA A 90 -2.86 0.19 10.90
C ALA A 90 -2.41 -0.75 9.80
N VAL A 91 -3.23 -1.78 9.54
CA VAL A 91 -3.02 -2.65 8.38
C VAL A 91 -3.74 -2.06 7.19
N VAL A 92 -3.01 -1.87 6.11
CA VAL A 92 -3.56 -1.34 4.86
C VAL A 92 -3.38 -2.36 3.74
N LYS A 93 -4.29 -2.30 2.78
CA LYS A 93 -4.23 -3.07 1.54
C LYS A 93 -3.57 -2.21 0.48
N VAL A 94 -2.48 -2.69 -0.10
CA VAL A 94 -1.77 -2.00 -1.20
C VAL A 94 -2.00 -2.80 -2.47
N THR A 95 -2.52 -2.13 -3.50
CA THR A 95 -2.75 -2.76 -4.80
C THR A 95 -1.89 -2.07 -5.84
N VAL A 96 -1.15 -2.85 -6.61
CA VAL A 96 -0.35 -2.33 -7.73
C VAL A 96 -1.31 -1.91 -8.84
N GLU A 97 -1.18 -0.66 -9.29
CA GLU A 97 -2.04 -0.06 -10.30
C GLU A 97 -1.30 0.16 -11.61
N ARG A 98 -2.06 0.38 -12.66
CA ARG A 98 -1.50 0.81 -13.94
C ARG A 98 -0.90 2.20 -13.79
N PRO A 99 0.29 2.44 -14.39
CA PRO A 99 0.88 3.77 -14.36
C PRO A 99 -0.03 4.81 -14.99
N LEU A 100 -0.03 6.01 -14.41
CA LEU A 100 -0.73 7.15 -14.98
C LEU A 100 0.22 7.95 -15.86
N SER A 101 -0.33 8.65 -16.84
CA SER A 101 0.45 9.60 -17.65
C SER A 101 0.76 10.87 -16.87
N ARG A 102 0.00 11.14 -15.81
CA ARG A 102 0.17 12.29 -14.93
C ARG A 102 -0.37 11.98 -13.56
N TYR A 103 0.36 12.39 -12.53
CA TYR A 103 -0.03 12.29 -11.13
C TYR A 103 -0.27 13.69 -10.60
N GLN A 104 -1.45 13.90 -10.01
CA GLN A 104 -1.82 15.19 -9.45
C GLN A 104 -1.61 15.22 -7.95
N GLY A 105 -0.82 16.18 -7.47
CA GLY A 105 -0.60 16.38 -6.04
C GLY A 105 -1.77 17.07 -5.37
N SER A 106 -1.83 16.94 -4.06
CA SER A 106 -2.85 17.58 -3.23
C SER A 106 -2.42 17.61 -1.78
N VAL A 107 -3.14 18.35 -0.96
CA VAL A 107 -2.94 18.35 0.50
C VAL A 107 -4.12 17.66 1.13
N ARG A 108 -3.88 16.55 1.81
CA ARG A 108 -4.92 15.80 2.53
C ARG A 108 -4.38 15.33 3.86
N ASN A 109 -5.18 15.47 4.90
CA ASN A 109 -4.86 14.99 6.26
C ASN A 109 -3.48 15.49 6.76
N GLY A 110 -3.13 16.73 6.41
CA GLY A 110 -1.89 17.36 6.81
C GLY A 110 -0.66 16.91 6.02
N VAL A 111 -0.83 16.10 4.99
CA VAL A 111 0.26 15.62 4.13
C VAL A 111 0.14 16.23 2.75
N THR A 112 1.26 16.77 2.26
CA THR A 112 1.35 17.34 0.91
C THR A 112 1.93 16.32 -0.05
N SER A 113 1.18 16.01 -1.11
CA SER A 113 1.72 15.27 -2.25
C SER A 113 2.01 16.23 -3.40
N ARG A 114 2.86 15.78 -4.31
CA ARG A 114 3.37 16.61 -5.42
C ARG A 114 2.82 16.12 -6.75
N ASP A 115 2.80 17.03 -7.72
CA ASP A 115 2.54 16.68 -9.11
C ASP A 115 3.74 15.94 -9.68
N PHE A 116 3.46 14.99 -10.57
CA PHE A 116 4.48 14.34 -11.38
C PHE A 116 3.90 14.01 -12.75
N GLY A 117 4.76 13.96 -13.75
CA GLY A 117 4.38 13.49 -15.07
C GLY A 117 4.24 11.98 -15.10
N HIS A 118 4.60 11.37 -16.22
CA HIS A 118 4.55 9.91 -16.33
C HIS A 118 5.59 9.26 -15.41
N TYR A 119 5.14 8.28 -14.60
CA TYR A 119 6.02 7.43 -13.82
C TYR A 119 5.60 5.98 -14.05
N GLU A 120 6.57 5.10 -14.19
CA GLU A 120 6.35 3.74 -14.74
C GLU A 120 5.65 2.76 -13.80
N THR A 121 5.55 3.06 -12.51
CA THR A 121 4.89 2.19 -11.53
C THR A 121 3.97 3.00 -10.62
N ALA A 122 2.91 2.36 -10.16
CA ALA A 122 1.91 3.02 -9.33
C ALA A 122 1.24 2.05 -8.38
N TYR A 123 0.69 2.57 -7.29
CA TYR A 123 -0.10 1.79 -6.35
C TYR A 123 -1.21 2.64 -5.74
N ARG A 124 -2.22 1.95 -5.20
CA ARG A 124 -3.25 2.58 -4.37
C ARG A 124 -3.38 1.86 -3.04
N LEU A 125 -3.97 2.52 -2.08
CA LEU A 125 -4.19 2.02 -0.73
C LEU A 125 -5.68 1.94 -0.43
N ALA A 126 -6.04 0.97 0.40
CA ALA A 126 -7.39 0.85 0.93
C ALA A 126 -7.35 0.34 2.37
N SER A 127 -8.43 0.59 3.11
CA SER A 127 -8.63 -0.02 4.41
C SER A 127 -8.90 -1.52 4.25
N THR A 128 -8.63 -2.27 5.29
CA THR A 128 -8.88 -3.71 5.32
C THR A 128 -10.22 -4.06 5.93
#